data_509db9d4b0897228c9c60088c3580bcf
#
_entry.id   509db9d4b0897228c9c60088c3580bcf
#
_cell.length_a   1.000
_cell.length_b   1.000
_cell.length_c   1.000
_cell.angle_alpha   90.00
_cell.angle_beta   90.00
_cell.angle_gamma   90.00
#
_symmetry.space_group_name_H-M   'P 1'
#
loop_
_entity.id
_entity.type
_entity.pdbx_description
1 polymer ?
#
loop_
_entity_poly.entity_id
_entity_poly.type
_entity_poly.pdbx_seq_one_letter_code
_entity_poly.pdbx_strand_id
1 'polypeptide(L)'
;PPKAARFIRRITFRKNDPVALACKDFGYNIIPAQSDKDDQGRLLDDPFDPRCTEWLVEIPSAVSWSSLEGCDEIDISKFSAGAQFDFYMQVQRFYTTHNTSATIEFREDEIEPLSQQIWESIQMDRGYISAALLARFDSLETFPRLPFEPVNQVEFDNLVAEVHQRRRNDDFNSALRKYDGGNLIEAGPAPCDSDFC
;
A
#
# COMPACT_ATOMS: atom_id res chain seq x y z
N PRO A 1 -3.85 -2.27 5.77
CA PRO A 1 -4.84 -2.19 4.71
C PRO A 1 -5.00 -0.75 4.25
N PRO A 2 -5.28 -0.51 2.95
CA PRO A 2 -5.47 0.85 2.45
C PRO A 2 -6.68 1.50 3.12
N LYS A 3 -6.51 2.72 3.58
CA LYS A 3 -7.55 3.51 4.26
C LYS A 3 -8.34 4.40 3.30
N ALA A 4 -8.05 4.35 1.98
CA ALA A 4 -8.73 5.10 0.93
C ALA A 4 -9.43 4.16 -0.04
N ALA A 5 -10.51 4.64 -0.66
CA ALA A 5 -11.23 3.89 -1.69
C ALA A 5 -10.36 3.65 -2.93
N ARG A 6 -9.51 4.63 -3.27
CA ARG A 6 -8.61 4.63 -4.42
C ARG A 6 -7.23 5.15 -4.03
N PHE A 7 -6.20 4.57 -4.58
CA PHE A 7 -4.82 4.92 -4.24
C PHE A 7 -3.86 4.50 -5.36
N ILE A 8 -2.70 5.13 -5.38
CA ILE A 8 -1.54 4.63 -6.11
C ILE A 8 -0.82 3.64 -5.21
N ARG A 9 -0.70 2.40 -5.63
CA ARG A 9 0.16 1.41 -4.99
C ARG A 9 1.53 1.43 -5.64
N ARG A 10 2.59 1.65 -4.87
CA ARG A 10 3.97 1.58 -5.34
C ARG A 10 4.62 0.30 -4.87
N ILE A 11 5.22 -0.42 -5.81
CA ILE A 11 5.96 -1.65 -5.55
C ILE A 11 7.39 -1.44 -6.01
N THR A 12 8.34 -1.73 -5.13
CA THR A 12 9.77 -1.59 -5.40
C THR A 12 10.32 -2.82 -6.13
N PHE A 13 11.06 -2.59 -7.19
CA PHE A 13 11.81 -3.58 -7.93
C PHE A 13 13.25 -3.10 -8.15
N ARG A 14 14.17 -4.02 -8.35
CA ARG A 14 15.48 -3.65 -8.90
C ARG A 14 15.32 -3.10 -10.31
N LYS A 15 16.20 -2.19 -10.70
CA LYS A 15 16.23 -1.67 -12.07
C LYS A 15 16.38 -2.82 -13.07
N ASN A 16 15.58 -2.78 -14.13
CA ASN A 16 15.49 -3.82 -15.16
C ASN A 16 14.97 -5.19 -14.69
N ASP A 17 14.31 -5.26 -13.53
CA ASP A 17 13.62 -6.49 -13.12
C ASP A 17 12.60 -6.92 -14.19
N PRO A 18 12.54 -8.21 -14.57
CA PRO A 18 11.60 -8.71 -15.57
C PRO A 18 10.14 -8.36 -15.31
N VAL A 19 9.71 -8.40 -14.03
CA VAL A 19 8.34 -8.05 -13.64
C VAL A 19 8.08 -6.57 -13.81
N ALA A 20 9.04 -5.71 -13.43
CA ALA A 20 8.91 -4.26 -13.63
C ALA A 20 8.87 -3.89 -15.11
N LEU A 21 9.64 -4.56 -15.95
CA LEU A 21 9.60 -4.38 -17.41
C LEU A 21 8.27 -4.83 -18.01
N ALA A 22 7.70 -5.94 -17.54
CA ALA A 22 6.37 -6.39 -17.91
C ALA A 22 5.30 -5.39 -17.48
N CYS A 23 5.37 -4.86 -16.27
CA CYS A 23 4.50 -3.80 -15.77
C CYS A 23 4.55 -2.56 -16.66
N LYS A 24 5.75 -2.15 -17.09
CA LYS A 24 5.94 -1.03 -18.03
C LYS A 24 5.27 -1.30 -19.38
N ASP A 25 5.45 -2.49 -19.96
CA ASP A 25 4.81 -2.85 -21.24
C ASP A 25 3.28 -2.94 -21.09
N PHE A 26 2.77 -3.27 -19.91
CA PHE A 26 1.36 -3.24 -19.58
C PHE A 26 0.81 -1.82 -19.34
N GLY A 27 1.67 -0.81 -19.32
CA GLY A 27 1.32 0.61 -19.28
C GLY A 27 1.47 1.28 -17.91
N TYR A 28 1.89 0.56 -16.88
CA TYR A 28 2.14 1.15 -15.57
C TYR A 28 3.29 2.15 -15.61
N ASN A 29 3.18 3.20 -14.80
CA ASN A 29 4.24 4.18 -14.65
C ASN A 29 5.38 3.62 -13.82
N ILE A 30 6.61 4.01 -14.18
CA ILE A 30 7.83 3.64 -13.44
C ILE A 30 8.55 4.93 -13.06
N ILE A 31 8.88 5.07 -11.80
CA ILE A 31 9.67 6.16 -11.25
C ILE A 31 10.87 5.61 -10.44
N PRO A 32 11.93 6.39 -10.21
CA PRO A 32 13.02 5.98 -9.33
C PRO A 32 12.54 5.78 -7.89
N ALA A 33 13.16 4.88 -7.14
CA ALA A 33 12.93 4.77 -5.71
C ALA A 33 13.39 6.03 -4.96
N GLN A 34 12.84 6.27 -3.77
CA GLN A 34 13.26 7.42 -2.96
C GLN A 34 14.66 7.30 -2.34
N SER A 35 15.25 6.09 -2.39
CA SER A 35 16.65 5.82 -2.06
C SER A 35 17.61 6.42 -3.08
N ASP A 36 17.19 6.50 -4.35
CA ASP A 36 18.01 6.94 -5.48
C ASP A 36 18.01 8.46 -5.60
N LYS A 37 19.16 9.04 -5.39
CA LYS A 37 19.36 10.50 -5.34
C LYS A 37 20.50 10.94 -6.24
N ASP A 38 20.45 12.20 -6.65
CA ASP A 38 21.54 12.85 -7.35
C ASP A 38 22.70 13.22 -6.38
N ASP A 39 23.79 13.76 -6.93
CA ASP A 39 24.98 14.16 -6.18
C ASP A 39 24.72 15.32 -5.18
N GLN A 40 23.55 15.95 -5.26
CA GLN A 40 23.09 17.02 -4.37
C GLN A 40 22.06 16.54 -3.35
N GLY A 41 21.78 15.22 -3.32
CA GLY A 41 20.82 14.60 -2.41
C GLY A 41 19.34 14.77 -2.80
N ARG A 42 19.05 15.27 -4.01
CA ARG A 42 17.68 15.40 -4.53
C ARG A 42 17.23 14.07 -5.14
N LEU A 43 15.93 13.78 -5.06
CA LEU A 43 15.36 12.60 -5.69
C LEU A 43 15.58 12.62 -7.20
N LEU A 44 15.90 11.45 -7.76
CA LEU A 44 15.93 11.28 -9.20
C LEU A 44 14.50 11.28 -9.77
N ASP A 45 14.31 11.89 -10.94
CA ASP A 45 13.03 11.92 -11.66
C ASP A 45 13.02 10.93 -12.84
N ASP A 46 14.18 10.67 -13.45
CA ASP A 46 14.31 9.74 -14.58
C ASP A 46 14.66 8.33 -14.09
N PRO A 47 13.77 7.31 -14.28
CA PRO A 47 14.07 5.93 -13.92
C PRO A 47 15.21 5.32 -14.75
N PHE A 48 15.60 5.95 -15.85
CA PHE A 48 16.70 5.51 -16.72
C PHE A 48 18.02 6.19 -16.39
N ASP A 49 18.07 7.16 -15.47
CA ASP A 49 19.31 7.76 -14.99
C ASP A 49 20.29 6.65 -14.56
N PRO A 50 21.59 6.73 -14.96
CA PRO A 50 22.59 5.73 -14.57
C PRO A 50 22.72 5.48 -13.07
N ARG A 51 22.40 6.48 -12.25
CA ARG A 51 22.43 6.41 -10.78
C ARG A 51 21.20 5.73 -10.18
N CYS A 52 20.10 5.58 -10.95
CA CYS A 52 18.92 4.88 -10.50
C CYS A 52 19.21 3.38 -10.40
N THR A 53 18.99 2.80 -9.24
CA THR A 53 19.23 1.38 -8.93
C THR A 53 17.95 0.59 -8.70
N GLU A 54 16.90 1.27 -8.25
CA GLU A 54 15.61 0.69 -7.94
C GLU A 54 14.46 1.47 -8.57
N TRP A 55 13.47 0.74 -9.04
CA TRP A 55 12.25 1.26 -9.63
C TRP A 55 11.05 1.09 -8.71
N LEU A 56 10.20 2.12 -8.66
CA LEU A 56 8.84 2.03 -8.14
C LEU A 56 7.87 1.90 -9.30
N VAL A 57 7.12 0.83 -9.34
CA VAL A 57 5.99 0.65 -10.26
C VAL A 57 4.76 1.24 -9.63
N GLU A 58 4.12 2.19 -10.29
CA GLU A 58 2.90 2.87 -9.83
C GLU A 58 1.66 2.20 -10.42
N ILE A 59 0.86 1.59 -9.56
CA ILE A 59 -0.33 0.82 -9.93
C ILE A 59 -1.56 1.54 -9.37
N PRO A 60 -2.39 2.19 -10.21
CA PRO A 60 -3.69 2.67 -9.78
C PRO A 60 -4.55 1.50 -9.27
N SER A 61 -5.00 1.58 -8.04
CA SER A 61 -5.72 0.51 -7.36
C SER A 61 -6.97 1.04 -6.68
N ALA A 62 -8.05 0.28 -6.76
CA ALA A 62 -9.29 0.55 -6.03
C ALA A 62 -9.64 -0.62 -5.14
N VAL A 63 -10.18 -0.36 -3.95
CA VAL A 63 -10.68 -1.40 -3.05
C VAL A 63 -12.03 -1.93 -3.53
N SER A 64 -12.41 -3.13 -3.10
CA SER A 64 -13.69 -3.76 -3.51
C SER A 64 -14.93 -2.94 -3.13
N TRP A 65 -14.83 -2.11 -2.08
CA TRP A 65 -15.93 -1.24 -1.63
C TRP A 65 -15.89 0.16 -2.24
N SER A 66 -14.99 0.45 -3.19
CA SER A 66 -14.87 1.76 -3.86
C SER A 66 -16.08 2.18 -4.69
N SER A 67 -17.00 1.25 -4.97
CA SER A 67 -18.26 1.52 -5.66
C SER A 67 -19.43 1.83 -4.72
N LEU A 68 -19.23 1.78 -3.40
CA LEU A 68 -20.29 2.09 -2.45
C LEU A 68 -20.49 3.60 -2.34
N GLU A 69 -21.74 4.00 -2.18
CA GLU A 69 -22.11 5.39 -1.93
C GLU A 69 -21.41 5.92 -0.67
N GLY A 70 -20.87 7.13 -0.74
CA GLY A 70 -20.15 7.78 0.37
C GLY A 70 -18.71 7.31 0.57
N CYS A 71 -18.19 6.37 -0.24
CA CYS A 71 -16.82 5.87 -0.06
C CYS A 71 -15.74 6.96 -0.22
N ASP A 72 -16.01 7.99 -1.04
CA ASP A 72 -15.11 9.12 -1.27
C ASP A 72 -15.23 10.22 -0.19
N GLU A 73 -16.24 10.14 0.67
CA GLU A 73 -16.44 11.07 1.81
C GLU A 73 -15.61 10.65 3.03
N ILE A 74 -14.97 9.48 2.99
CA ILE A 74 -14.13 8.98 4.09
C ILE A 74 -12.86 9.83 4.17
N ASP A 75 -12.83 10.72 5.15
CA ASP A 75 -11.65 11.51 5.47
C ASP A 75 -10.73 10.74 6.43
N ILE A 76 -9.71 10.12 5.86
CA ILE A 76 -8.73 9.35 6.64
C ILE A 76 -8.03 10.21 7.69
N SER A 77 -7.89 11.51 7.44
CA SER A 77 -7.26 12.42 8.39
C SER A 77 -8.03 12.52 9.71
N LYS A 78 -9.33 12.27 9.66
CA LYS A 78 -10.24 12.28 10.81
C LYS A 78 -10.44 10.92 11.49
N PHE A 79 -9.84 9.86 10.93
CA PHE A 79 -9.99 8.52 11.50
C PHE A 79 -9.24 8.44 12.83
N SER A 80 -9.98 8.37 13.94
CA SER A 80 -9.38 8.42 15.27
C SER A 80 -8.67 7.12 15.66
N ALA A 81 -7.70 7.23 16.56
CA ALA A 81 -7.04 6.08 17.17
C ALA A 81 -8.02 5.19 17.93
N GLY A 82 -8.98 5.79 18.62
CA GLY A 82 -10.05 5.09 19.32
C GLY A 82 -10.91 4.26 18.39
N ALA A 83 -11.34 4.80 17.24
CA ALA A 83 -12.11 4.04 16.25
C ALA A 83 -11.31 2.87 15.65
N GLN A 84 -10.01 3.06 15.43
CA GLN A 84 -9.12 1.97 14.98
C GLN A 84 -9.00 0.88 16.04
N PHE A 85 -8.89 1.26 17.31
CA PHE A 85 -8.84 0.32 18.43
C PHE A 85 -10.16 -0.44 18.59
N ASP A 86 -11.31 0.22 18.49
CA ASP A 86 -12.62 -0.44 18.55
C ASP A 86 -12.79 -1.46 17.42
N PHE A 87 -12.34 -1.12 16.21
CA PHE A 87 -12.38 -2.07 15.09
C PHE A 87 -11.45 -3.27 15.33
N TYR A 88 -10.23 -3.05 15.81
CA TYR A 88 -9.33 -4.12 16.23
C TYR A 88 -10.01 -5.03 17.26
N MET A 89 -10.63 -4.46 18.31
CA MET A 89 -11.30 -5.23 19.37
C MET A 89 -12.49 -6.04 18.84
N GLN A 90 -13.24 -5.51 17.85
CA GLN A 90 -14.31 -6.29 17.21
C GLN A 90 -13.76 -7.53 16.51
N VAL A 91 -12.72 -7.38 15.70
CA VAL A 91 -12.11 -8.52 14.98
C VAL A 91 -11.48 -9.50 15.98
N GLN A 92 -10.73 -8.99 16.96
CA GLN A 92 -10.09 -9.80 17.99
C GLN A 92 -11.11 -10.62 18.80
N ARG A 93 -12.23 -10.03 19.14
CA ARG A 93 -13.23 -10.65 20.02
C ARG A 93 -14.16 -11.61 19.31
N PHE A 94 -14.51 -11.34 18.04
CA PHE A 94 -15.59 -12.06 17.35
C PHE A 94 -15.12 -12.93 16.21
N TYR A 95 -13.88 -12.77 15.75
CA TYR A 95 -13.40 -13.46 14.56
C TYR A 95 -12.14 -14.31 14.81
N THR A 96 -11.17 -13.80 15.56
CA THR A 96 -9.87 -14.49 15.74
C THR A 96 -9.78 -15.22 17.08
N THR A 97 -9.16 -16.40 17.07
CA THR A 97 -8.83 -17.16 18.30
C THR A 97 -7.46 -16.79 18.86
N HIS A 98 -6.59 -16.21 18.02
CA HIS A 98 -5.27 -15.72 18.39
C HIS A 98 -5.22 -14.21 18.31
N ASN A 99 -4.03 -13.61 18.21
CA ASN A 99 -3.90 -12.17 18.08
C ASN A 99 -4.21 -11.69 16.65
N THR A 100 -5.05 -10.67 16.55
CA THR A 100 -5.23 -9.90 15.32
C THR A 100 -4.05 -8.96 15.14
N SER A 101 -3.32 -9.05 14.02
CA SER A 101 -2.28 -8.09 13.71
C SER A 101 -2.91 -6.74 13.36
N ALA A 102 -2.61 -5.71 14.15
CA ALA A 102 -3.09 -4.35 13.94
C ALA A 102 -2.00 -3.33 14.23
N THR A 103 -1.96 -2.27 13.42
CA THR A 103 -1.22 -1.05 13.70
C THR A 103 -2.24 0.07 13.88
N ILE A 104 -2.25 0.70 15.03
CA ILE A 104 -3.12 1.82 15.38
C ILE A 104 -2.31 3.10 15.27
N GLU A 105 -2.69 3.95 14.35
CA GLU A 105 -2.08 5.27 14.21
C GLU A 105 -2.75 6.24 15.16
N PHE A 106 -1.96 7.05 15.84
CA PHE A 106 -2.45 8.02 16.80
C PHE A 106 -1.75 9.38 16.66
N ARG A 107 -2.44 10.44 17.05
CA ARG A 107 -1.91 11.80 17.22
C ARG A 107 -1.57 12.06 18.67
N GLU A 108 -0.86 13.12 18.92
CA GLU A 108 -0.46 13.50 20.28
C GLU A 108 -1.65 13.70 21.24
N ASP A 109 -2.71 14.31 20.77
CA ASP A 109 -3.96 14.54 21.51
C ASP A 109 -4.79 13.27 21.75
N GLU A 110 -4.46 12.17 21.06
CA GLU A 110 -5.13 10.86 21.18
C GLU A 110 -4.41 9.91 22.15
N ILE A 111 -3.23 10.26 22.67
CA ILE A 111 -2.43 9.38 23.55
C ILE A 111 -3.21 9.00 24.80
N GLU A 112 -3.74 9.98 25.51
CA GLU A 112 -4.45 9.73 26.78
C GLU A 112 -5.76 8.95 26.58
N PRO A 113 -6.66 9.34 25.64
CA PRO A 113 -7.87 8.56 25.37
C PRO A 113 -7.59 7.13 24.93
N LEU A 114 -6.62 6.92 24.06
CA LEU A 114 -6.24 5.57 23.59
C LEU A 114 -5.67 4.74 24.72
N SER A 115 -4.79 5.32 25.54
CA SER A 115 -4.21 4.64 26.70
C SER A 115 -5.30 4.19 27.69
N GLN A 116 -6.29 5.03 27.93
CA GLN A 116 -7.43 4.72 28.77
C GLN A 116 -8.27 3.56 28.19
N GLN A 117 -8.56 3.59 26.87
CA GLN A 117 -9.30 2.51 26.21
C GLN A 117 -8.57 1.17 26.30
N ILE A 118 -7.25 1.15 26.07
CA ILE A 118 -6.43 -0.05 26.20
C ILE A 118 -6.47 -0.56 27.65
N TRP A 119 -6.25 0.32 28.61
CA TRP A 119 -6.27 -0.01 30.02
C TRP A 119 -7.60 -0.61 30.48
N GLU A 120 -8.72 0.00 30.11
CA GLU A 120 -10.06 -0.51 30.42
C GLU A 120 -10.29 -1.90 29.78
N SER A 121 -9.82 -2.10 28.56
CA SER A 121 -9.94 -3.40 27.88
C SER A 121 -9.19 -4.49 28.59
N ILE A 122 -8.03 -4.18 29.18
CA ILE A 122 -7.24 -5.11 30.00
C ILE A 122 -7.94 -5.37 31.32
N GLN A 123 -8.36 -4.32 32.04
CA GLN A 123 -8.99 -4.44 33.36
C GLN A 123 -10.31 -5.22 33.32
N MET A 124 -11.07 -5.07 32.24
CA MET A 124 -12.36 -5.74 32.05
C MET A 124 -12.27 -7.08 31.32
N ASP A 125 -11.05 -7.57 31.08
CA ASP A 125 -10.79 -8.82 30.34
C ASP A 125 -11.59 -8.92 29.03
N ARG A 126 -11.54 -7.85 28.23
CA ARG A 126 -12.28 -7.79 26.95
C ARG A 126 -11.60 -8.51 25.81
N GLY A 127 -10.51 -9.24 26.07
CA GLY A 127 -9.78 -10.04 25.09
C GLY A 127 -8.71 -9.25 24.31
N TYR A 128 -8.27 -8.08 24.82
CA TYR A 128 -7.10 -7.39 24.26
C TYR A 128 -5.84 -8.25 24.44
N ILE A 129 -5.07 -8.42 23.37
CA ILE A 129 -3.81 -9.16 23.39
C ILE A 129 -2.65 -8.22 23.10
N SER A 130 -2.57 -7.68 21.90
CA SER A 130 -1.55 -6.70 21.53
C SER A 130 -1.92 -5.94 20.25
N ALA A 131 -1.46 -4.69 20.15
CA ALA A 131 -1.49 -3.91 18.92
C ALA A 131 -0.20 -3.09 18.82
N ALA A 132 0.30 -2.88 17.61
CA ALA A 132 1.37 -1.93 17.38
C ALA A 132 0.80 -0.50 17.38
N LEU A 133 1.50 0.41 18.03
CA LEU A 133 1.13 1.83 18.07
C LEU A 133 2.10 2.64 17.21
N LEU A 134 1.57 3.45 16.31
CA LEU A 134 2.35 4.28 15.39
C LEU A 134 1.95 5.74 15.53
N ALA A 135 2.89 6.58 15.96
CA ALA A 135 2.67 8.02 15.98
C ALA A 135 2.50 8.56 14.55
N ARG A 136 1.45 9.34 14.34
CA ARG A 136 1.12 9.92 13.04
C ARG A 136 1.83 11.27 12.93
N PHE A 137 2.85 11.28 12.10
CA PHE A 137 3.51 12.49 11.66
C PHE A 137 2.96 12.90 10.29
N ASP A 138 3.11 14.18 9.92
CA ASP A 138 2.80 14.64 8.58
C ASP A 138 3.76 13.98 7.58
N SER A 139 3.30 12.88 7.00
CA SER A 139 4.15 11.91 6.30
C SER A 139 4.59 12.37 4.91
N LEU A 140 3.92 13.38 4.32
CA LEU A 140 4.22 13.85 2.98
C LEU A 140 5.57 14.59 2.88
N GLU A 141 6.01 15.27 3.93
CA GLU A 141 7.32 15.90 3.96
C GLU A 141 8.46 14.89 4.18
N THR A 142 8.17 13.80 4.89
CA THR A 142 9.17 12.78 5.26
C THR A 142 9.29 11.68 4.21
N PHE A 143 8.19 11.33 3.55
CA PHE A 143 8.12 10.24 2.57
C PHE A 143 7.43 10.70 1.29
N PRO A 144 8.15 11.32 0.34
CA PRO A 144 7.55 11.90 -0.87
C PRO A 144 6.96 10.87 -1.85
N ARG A 145 7.27 9.57 -1.66
CA ARG A 145 6.79 8.45 -2.50
C ARG A 145 6.21 7.36 -1.61
N LEU A 146 5.01 7.60 -1.08
CA LEU A 146 4.32 6.64 -0.20
C LEU A 146 4.01 5.33 -0.93
N PRO A 147 4.13 4.16 -0.26
CA PRO A 147 3.74 2.86 -0.83
C PRO A 147 2.25 2.80 -1.21
N PHE A 148 1.40 3.53 -0.48
CA PHE A 148 -0.02 3.70 -0.73
C PHE A 148 -0.35 5.19 -0.63
N GLU A 149 -0.56 5.82 -1.76
CA GLU A 149 -0.91 7.25 -1.85
C GLU A 149 -2.37 7.39 -2.23
N PRO A 150 -3.22 7.91 -1.32
CA PRO A 150 -4.64 8.13 -1.61
C PRO A 150 -4.82 9.10 -2.78
N VAL A 151 -5.77 8.80 -3.65
CA VAL A 151 -6.18 9.65 -4.77
C VAL A 151 -7.70 9.76 -4.82
N ASN A 152 -8.21 10.86 -5.36
CA ASN A 152 -9.63 11.02 -5.60
C ASN A 152 -10.08 10.28 -6.88
N GLN A 153 -11.41 10.24 -7.14
CA GLN A 153 -11.96 9.56 -8.32
C GLN A 153 -11.40 10.11 -9.63
N VAL A 154 -11.32 11.42 -9.76
CA VAL A 154 -10.87 12.07 -11.02
C VAL A 154 -9.40 11.74 -11.30
N GLU A 155 -8.57 11.83 -10.29
CA GLU A 155 -7.15 11.45 -10.39
C GLU A 155 -6.99 9.98 -10.73
N PHE A 156 -7.76 9.11 -10.09
CA PHE A 156 -7.75 7.68 -10.37
C PHE A 156 -8.13 7.38 -11.82
N ASP A 157 -9.21 7.98 -12.34
CA ASP A 157 -9.68 7.75 -13.70
C ASP A 157 -8.64 8.25 -14.73
N ASN A 158 -7.98 9.38 -14.46
CA ASN A 158 -6.89 9.89 -15.29
C ASN A 158 -5.69 8.92 -15.29
N LEU A 159 -5.28 8.42 -14.13
CA LEU A 159 -4.19 7.45 -14.01
C LEU A 159 -4.50 6.15 -14.77
N VAL A 160 -5.72 5.65 -14.67
CA VAL A 160 -6.17 4.46 -15.42
C VAL A 160 -6.15 4.72 -16.92
N ALA A 161 -6.64 5.89 -17.37
CA ALA A 161 -6.60 6.28 -18.77
C ALA A 161 -5.16 6.35 -19.30
N GLU A 162 -4.24 6.93 -18.54
CA GLU A 162 -2.82 6.97 -18.90
C GLU A 162 -2.18 5.57 -18.98
N VAL A 163 -2.53 4.65 -18.06
CA VAL A 163 -2.09 3.25 -18.14
C VAL A 163 -2.55 2.64 -19.46
N HIS A 164 -3.82 2.83 -19.85
CA HIS A 164 -4.34 2.33 -21.12
C HIS A 164 -3.63 2.93 -22.32
N GLN A 165 -3.34 4.24 -22.30
CA GLN A 165 -2.64 4.92 -23.40
C GLN A 165 -1.18 4.45 -23.58
N ARG A 166 -0.48 4.19 -22.46
CA ARG A 166 0.89 3.70 -22.48
C ARG A 166 1.02 2.21 -22.77
N ARG A 167 -0.09 1.46 -22.69
CA ARG A 167 -0.11 0.00 -22.83
C ARG A 167 0.37 -0.44 -24.21
N ARG A 168 1.32 -1.35 -24.22
CA ARG A 168 1.89 -1.98 -25.43
C ARG A 168 1.48 -3.44 -25.57
N ASN A 169 0.97 -4.04 -24.51
CA ASN A 169 0.52 -5.43 -24.47
C ASN A 169 -0.71 -5.52 -23.55
N ASP A 170 -1.79 -6.09 -24.06
CA ASP A 170 -3.07 -6.24 -23.31
C ASP A 170 -3.07 -7.47 -22.39
N ASP A 171 -2.15 -8.41 -22.59
CA ASP A 171 -1.97 -9.59 -21.74
C ASP A 171 -0.68 -9.46 -20.91
N PHE A 172 -0.85 -9.33 -19.58
CA PHE A 172 0.26 -9.22 -18.66
C PHE A 172 1.15 -10.47 -18.65
N ASN A 173 0.57 -11.66 -18.80
CA ASN A 173 1.35 -12.90 -18.86
C ASN A 173 2.23 -12.95 -20.11
N SER A 174 1.73 -12.48 -21.25
CA SER A 174 2.54 -12.35 -22.46
C SER A 174 3.66 -11.33 -22.32
N ALA A 175 3.39 -10.19 -21.66
CA ALA A 175 4.41 -9.19 -21.34
C ALA A 175 5.49 -9.78 -20.41
N LEU A 176 5.09 -10.55 -19.40
CA LEU A 176 6.00 -11.19 -18.46
C LEU A 176 6.89 -12.23 -19.15
N ARG A 177 6.32 -13.11 -19.97
CA ARG A 177 7.07 -14.12 -20.72
C ARG A 177 8.18 -13.55 -21.61
N LYS A 178 7.97 -12.36 -22.15
CA LYS A 178 8.96 -11.64 -22.97
C LYS A 178 10.27 -11.37 -22.21
N TYR A 179 10.19 -11.13 -20.91
CA TYR A 179 11.32 -10.72 -20.07
C TYR A 179 11.86 -11.85 -19.17
N ASP A 180 11.10 -12.89 -18.97
CA ASP A 180 11.38 -13.96 -18.00
C ASP A 180 12.44 -14.97 -18.47
N GLY A 181 12.76 -15.01 -19.75
CA GLY A 181 13.71 -15.99 -20.30
C GLY A 181 13.32 -17.47 -20.06
N GLY A 182 12.08 -17.75 -19.68
CA GLY A 182 11.57 -19.09 -19.43
C GLY A 182 11.68 -19.58 -17.96
N ASN A 183 12.17 -18.76 -17.04
CA ASN A 183 12.44 -19.18 -15.66
C ASN A 183 11.24 -19.07 -14.70
N LEU A 184 10.29 -18.16 -14.94
CA LEU A 184 9.14 -17.96 -14.04
C LEU A 184 7.94 -18.87 -14.32
N ILE A 185 7.92 -19.57 -15.45
CA ILE A 185 6.75 -20.37 -15.87
C ILE A 185 6.73 -21.74 -15.16
N GLU A 186 7.84 -22.19 -14.62
CA GLU A 186 7.93 -23.43 -13.83
C GLU A 186 7.71 -23.23 -12.33
N ALA A 187 7.55 -22.00 -11.86
CA ALA A 187 7.06 -21.78 -10.52
C ALA A 187 5.64 -22.35 -10.46
N GLY A 188 5.49 -23.48 -9.83
CA GLY A 188 4.21 -24.15 -9.59
C GLY A 188 3.18 -23.21 -8.95
N PRO A 189 1.96 -23.67 -8.67
CA PRO A 189 0.91 -22.83 -8.14
C PRO A 189 1.45 -21.96 -7.00
N ALA A 190 1.08 -20.69 -7.04
CA ALA A 190 1.57 -19.69 -6.07
C ALA A 190 1.44 -20.26 -4.64
N PRO A 191 2.44 -20.05 -3.77
CA PRO A 191 2.47 -20.63 -2.43
C PRO A 191 1.36 -20.15 -1.48
N CYS A 192 0.31 -19.54 -1.99
CA CYS A 192 -0.92 -19.25 -1.24
C CYS A 192 -1.80 -20.48 -0.99
N ASP A 193 -1.39 -21.66 -1.42
CA ASP A 193 -2.10 -22.92 -1.15
C ASP A 193 -1.52 -23.66 0.07
N SER A 194 -0.69 -23.01 0.83
CA SER A 194 -0.18 -23.56 2.07
C SER A 194 -0.83 -22.90 3.27
N ASP A 195 -1.06 -23.70 4.30
CA ASP A 195 -1.57 -23.33 5.63
C ASP A 195 -0.75 -22.24 6.37
N PHE A 196 -0.03 -21.39 5.66
CA PHE A 196 0.88 -20.34 6.15
C PHE A 196 0.53 -18.93 5.67
N CYS A 197 -0.71 -18.67 5.23
CA CYS A 197 -1.20 -17.29 5.05
C CYS A 197 -2.03 -16.85 6.24
#